data_246078340b933553172f8d1f1b7b27e5
#
_entry.id   246078340b933553172f8d1f1b7b27e5
#
_cell.length_a   1.000
_cell.length_b   1.000
_cell.length_c   1.000
_cell.angle_alpha   90.00
_cell.angle_beta   90.00
_cell.angle_gamma   90.00
#
_symmetry.space_group_name_H-M   'P 1'
#
loop_
_entity.id
_entity.type
_entity.pdbx_description
1 polymer ?
#
loop_
_entity_poly.entity_id
_entity_poly.type
_entity_poly.pdbx_seq_one_letter_code
_entity_poly.pdbx_strand_id
1 'polypeptide(L)'
;MAIRLKRLSKRACAPLLLFCVLACSSAPQIFLQHGSELKETDVEKVLTENPLGAGENIKITTLGQGPSVSHHLVQVRDREKPHIHKFHDGTVVMVKGRGYLMLDNRRIDLSVRDIVYIPRGAVHYFINTASEPSVAFVVFSPPFDGKDMVPVISP
;
A
#
# COMPACT_ATOMS: atom_id res chain seq x y z
N MET A 1 -3.29 58.88 56.29
CA MET A 1 -3.75 57.52 55.98
C MET A 1 -3.67 57.36 54.45
N ALA A 2 -2.58 56.77 53.95
CA ALA A 2 -2.28 56.71 52.51
C ALA A 2 -2.56 55.32 51.99
N ILE A 3 -3.50 55.21 51.02
CA ILE A 3 -3.92 53.98 50.40
C ILE A 3 -3.00 53.69 49.22
N ARG A 4 -2.25 52.58 49.31
CA ARG A 4 -1.31 52.11 48.29
C ARG A 4 -2.04 51.25 47.27
N LEU A 5 -2.26 51.75 46.04
CA LEU A 5 -2.80 50.93 44.93
C LEU A 5 -1.70 49.94 44.46
N LYS A 6 -2.06 48.66 44.48
CA LYS A 6 -1.24 47.57 43.85
C LYS A 6 -1.51 47.56 42.34
N ARG A 7 -0.46 47.75 41.55
CA ARG A 7 -0.51 47.55 40.08
C ARG A 7 -0.64 46.06 39.77
N LEU A 8 -1.72 45.66 39.08
CA LEU A 8 -1.82 44.34 38.48
C LEU A 8 -0.97 44.27 37.22
N SER A 9 -0.02 43.35 37.23
CA SER A 9 0.78 42.98 36.06
C SER A 9 -0.07 42.19 35.09
N LYS A 10 -0.34 42.74 33.91
CA LYS A 10 -0.98 42.02 32.77
C LYS A 10 0.08 41.09 32.17
N ARG A 11 -0.02 39.81 32.44
CA ARG A 11 0.78 38.80 31.73
C ARG A 11 0.20 38.68 30.33
N ALA A 12 0.96 39.08 29.31
CA ALA A 12 0.67 38.87 27.91
C ALA A 12 0.82 37.36 27.58
N CYS A 13 -0.25 36.70 27.30
CA CYS A 13 -0.25 35.34 26.72
C CYS A 13 0.13 35.47 25.24
N ALA A 14 1.34 35.09 24.89
CA ALA A 14 1.73 34.97 23.47
C ALA A 14 1.01 33.79 22.84
N PRO A 15 0.36 33.94 21.66
CA PRO A 15 -0.23 32.81 20.97
C PRO A 15 0.86 31.89 20.43
N LEU A 16 0.83 30.65 20.87
CA LEU A 16 1.67 29.57 20.33
C LEU A 16 1.15 29.23 18.91
N LEU A 17 1.79 29.79 17.89
CA LEU A 17 1.54 29.42 16.49
C LEU A 17 2.00 27.98 16.28
N LEU A 18 1.05 27.06 16.30
CA LEU A 18 1.27 25.65 15.94
C LEU A 18 1.48 25.58 14.42
N PHE A 19 2.74 25.56 13.98
CA PHE A 19 3.09 25.27 12.59
C PHE A 19 2.76 23.80 12.30
N CYS A 20 1.60 23.56 11.70
CA CYS A 20 1.29 22.27 11.11
C CYS A 20 2.17 22.11 9.86
N VAL A 21 3.30 21.43 9.98
CA VAL A 21 4.11 21.01 8.84
C VAL A 21 3.32 19.90 8.14
N LEU A 22 2.58 20.26 7.10
CA LEU A 22 2.02 19.30 6.16
C LEU A 22 3.20 18.63 5.46
N ALA A 23 3.61 17.47 5.95
CA ALA A 23 4.54 16.60 5.25
C ALA A 23 3.86 16.17 3.93
N CYS A 24 4.17 16.85 2.84
CA CYS A 24 3.79 16.43 1.50
C CYS A 24 4.56 15.15 1.20
N SER A 25 3.95 13.99 1.49
CA SER A 25 4.50 12.70 1.10
C SER A 25 4.34 12.58 -0.41
N SER A 26 5.42 12.67 -1.15
CA SER A 26 5.41 12.38 -2.59
C SER A 26 5.03 10.91 -2.81
N ALA A 27 4.29 10.64 -3.89
CA ALA A 27 3.98 9.27 -4.30
C ALA A 27 5.28 8.48 -4.53
N PRO A 28 5.30 7.17 -4.22
CA PRO A 28 6.45 6.32 -4.53
C PRO A 28 6.78 6.37 -6.02
N GLN A 29 8.04 6.66 -6.33
CA GLN A 29 8.55 6.68 -7.70
C GLN A 29 8.86 5.26 -8.18
N ILE A 30 8.67 5.01 -9.47
CA ILE A 30 8.89 3.72 -10.13
C ILE A 30 9.86 3.94 -11.28
N PHE A 31 10.99 3.24 -11.25
CA PHE A 31 12.02 3.26 -12.27
C PHE A 31 12.12 1.87 -12.90
N LEU A 32 11.82 1.78 -14.19
CA LEU A 32 11.81 0.52 -14.93
C LEU A 32 12.84 0.59 -16.05
N GLN A 33 13.85 -0.28 -16.00
CA GLN A 33 14.86 -0.37 -17.04
C GLN A 33 14.57 -1.55 -17.96
N HIS A 34 14.50 -1.25 -19.28
CA HIS A 34 14.38 -2.23 -20.34
C HIS A 34 15.54 -2.06 -21.33
N GLY A 35 16.53 -2.95 -21.24
CA GLY A 35 17.77 -2.79 -21.99
C GLY A 35 18.51 -1.50 -21.57
N SER A 36 18.70 -0.55 -22.51
CA SER A 36 19.30 0.76 -22.26
C SER A 36 18.28 1.86 -21.94
N GLU A 37 16.98 1.57 -22.05
CA GLU A 37 15.91 2.56 -21.82
C GLU A 37 15.48 2.53 -20.35
N LEU A 38 15.47 3.71 -19.71
CA LEU A 38 14.93 3.93 -18.37
C LEU A 38 13.59 4.64 -18.48
N LYS A 39 12.52 3.97 -18.05
CA LYS A 39 11.18 4.57 -17.91
C LYS A 39 10.98 5.00 -16.47
N GLU A 40 10.64 6.27 -16.28
CA GLU A 40 10.29 6.85 -14.98
C GLU A 40 8.78 7.08 -14.91
N THR A 41 8.18 6.69 -13.79
CA THR A 41 6.77 6.92 -13.48
C THR A 41 6.59 6.92 -11.96
N ASP A 42 5.37 7.11 -11.50
CA ASP A 42 5.02 7.00 -10.08
C ASP A 42 3.73 6.20 -9.90
N VAL A 43 3.45 5.84 -8.65
CA VAL A 43 2.28 5.03 -8.31
C VAL A 43 0.98 5.72 -8.72
N GLU A 44 0.82 7.02 -8.45
CA GLU A 44 -0.44 7.72 -8.74
C GLU A 44 -0.70 7.84 -10.25
N LYS A 45 0.35 8.05 -11.05
CA LYS A 45 0.25 8.04 -12.50
C LYS A 45 -0.19 6.68 -13.03
N VAL A 46 0.42 5.59 -12.55
CA VAL A 46 0.03 4.23 -12.96
C VAL A 46 -1.43 3.94 -12.58
N LEU A 47 -1.89 4.35 -11.39
CA LEU A 47 -3.27 4.16 -10.95
C LEU A 47 -4.26 4.98 -11.80
N THR A 48 -3.89 6.20 -12.19
CA THR A 48 -4.70 7.07 -13.05
C THR A 48 -4.84 6.50 -14.47
N GLU A 49 -3.78 5.93 -15.00
CA GLU A 49 -3.78 5.28 -16.32
C GLU A 49 -4.46 3.89 -16.29
N ASN A 50 -4.53 3.26 -15.12
CA ASN A 50 -5.12 1.94 -14.91
C ASN A 50 -6.13 1.94 -13.73
N PRO A 51 -7.21 2.71 -13.80
CA PRO A 51 -8.14 2.82 -12.69
C PRO A 51 -8.84 1.49 -12.43
N LEU A 52 -9.11 1.23 -11.16
CA LEU A 52 -9.99 0.14 -10.74
C LEU A 52 -11.43 0.47 -11.15
N GLY A 53 -12.02 -0.31 -12.04
CA GLY A 53 -13.39 -0.08 -12.54
C GLY A 53 -14.44 -0.09 -11.43
N ALA A 54 -15.61 0.51 -11.67
CA ALA A 54 -16.67 0.64 -10.67
C ALA A 54 -17.16 -0.71 -10.09
N GLY A 55 -17.15 -1.76 -10.90
CA GLY A 55 -17.55 -3.13 -10.50
C GLY A 55 -16.36 -4.05 -10.17
N GLU A 56 -15.14 -3.57 -10.29
CA GLU A 56 -13.95 -4.37 -10.00
C GLU A 56 -13.58 -4.26 -8.52
N ASN A 57 -13.22 -5.39 -7.94
CA ASN A 57 -12.70 -5.45 -6.57
C ASN A 57 -11.18 -5.52 -6.53
N ILE A 58 -10.56 -6.16 -7.52
CA ILE A 58 -9.11 -6.33 -7.62
C ILE A 58 -8.66 -6.01 -9.04
N LYS A 59 -7.54 -5.29 -9.15
CA LYS A 59 -6.88 -5.05 -10.43
C LYS A 59 -5.38 -5.24 -10.28
N ILE A 60 -4.82 -6.05 -11.18
CA ILE A 60 -3.38 -6.29 -11.27
C ILE A 60 -2.87 -5.56 -12.52
N THR A 61 -1.95 -4.61 -12.31
CA THR A 61 -1.27 -3.88 -13.38
C THR A 61 0.18 -4.32 -13.45
N THR A 62 0.58 -4.95 -14.54
CA THR A 62 1.98 -5.37 -14.74
C THR A 62 2.84 -4.15 -15.07
N LEU A 63 3.90 -3.94 -14.29
CA LEU A 63 4.87 -2.87 -14.47
C LEU A 63 6.05 -3.32 -15.34
N GLY A 64 6.48 -4.55 -15.16
CA GLY A 64 7.61 -5.13 -15.89
C GLY A 64 7.75 -6.62 -15.60
N GLN A 65 8.45 -7.31 -16.50
CA GLN A 65 8.69 -8.73 -16.41
C GLN A 65 10.07 -9.08 -16.98
N GLY A 66 10.79 -9.91 -16.25
CA GLY A 66 12.05 -10.52 -16.66
C GLY A 66 11.95 -12.04 -16.71
N PRO A 67 13.07 -12.75 -16.95
CA PRO A 67 13.07 -14.20 -17.03
C PRO A 67 12.72 -14.90 -15.70
N SER A 68 12.99 -14.24 -14.58
CA SER A 68 12.89 -14.86 -13.24
C SER A 68 11.85 -14.22 -12.35
N VAL A 69 11.41 -12.99 -12.64
CA VAL A 69 10.47 -12.22 -11.80
C VAL A 69 9.56 -11.36 -12.64
N SER A 70 8.39 -11.04 -12.09
CA SER A 70 7.51 -9.99 -12.59
C SER A 70 7.11 -9.03 -11.48
N HIS A 71 6.82 -7.78 -11.86
CA HIS A 71 6.53 -6.67 -10.95
C HIS A 71 5.16 -6.11 -11.28
N HIS A 72 4.35 -5.91 -10.26
CA HIS A 72 2.95 -5.51 -10.40
C HIS A 72 2.54 -4.46 -9.38
N LEU A 73 1.56 -3.62 -9.74
CA LEU A 73 0.70 -2.94 -8.76
C LEU A 73 -0.62 -3.70 -8.65
N VAL A 74 -1.00 -4.04 -7.43
CA VAL A 74 -2.25 -4.72 -7.12
C VAL A 74 -3.13 -3.76 -6.32
N GLN A 75 -4.30 -3.45 -6.87
CA GLN A 75 -5.32 -2.63 -6.24
C GLN A 75 -6.39 -3.54 -5.64
N VAL A 76 -6.77 -3.34 -4.38
CA VAL A 76 -7.83 -4.09 -3.70
C VAL A 76 -8.82 -3.11 -3.07
N ARG A 77 -10.09 -3.15 -3.55
CA ARG A 77 -11.17 -2.29 -3.04
C ARG A 77 -11.71 -2.77 -1.70
N ASP A 78 -12.07 -4.04 -1.63
CA ASP A 78 -12.68 -4.66 -0.45
C ASP A 78 -11.80 -5.79 0.07
N ARG A 79 -11.81 -6.94 -0.58
CA ARG A 79 -11.02 -8.10 -0.14
C ARG A 79 -10.72 -9.07 -1.28
N GLU A 80 -9.67 -9.83 -1.09
CA GLU A 80 -9.39 -11.00 -1.90
C GLU A 80 -10.18 -12.22 -1.40
N LYS A 81 -10.44 -13.16 -2.29
CA LYS A 81 -10.91 -14.50 -1.89
C LYS A 81 -9.70 -15.32 -1.42
N PRO A 82 -9.88 -16.22 -0.43
CA PRO A 82 -8.82 -17.13 -0.01
C PRO A 82 -8.29 -17.93 -1.19
N HIS A 83 -6.97 -17.91 -1.38
CA HIS A 83 -6.32 -18.58 -2.50
C HIS A 83 -4.88 -18.95 -2.17
N ILE A 84 -4.29 -19.75 -3.05
CA ILE A 84 -2.85 -20.05 -3.06
C ILE A 84 -2.27 -19.76 -4.44
N HIS A 85 -0.97 -19.48 -4.48
CA HIS A 85 -0.16 -19.58 -5.69
C HIS A 85 0.65 -20.88 -5.63
N LYS A 86 0.42 -21.80 -6.57
CA LYS A 86 1.12 -23.11 -6.57
C LYS A 86 2.57 -23.00 -7.00
N PHE A 87 2.86 -22.05 -7.88
CA PHE A 87 4.14 -21.96 -8.57
C PHE A 87 4.90 -20.67 -8.28
N HIS A 88 4.26 -19.68 -7.64
CA HIS A 88 4.85 -18.36 -7.41
C HIS A 88 5.01 -18.06 -5.94
N ASP A 89 6.19 -17.59 -5.58
CA ASP A 89 6.43 -16.87 -4.34
C ASP A 89 6.10 -15.40 -4.57
N GLY A 90 5.49 -14.76 -3.58
CA GLY A 90 5.12 -13.34 -3.63
C GLY A 90 5.87 -12.52 -2.60
N THR A 91 6.42 -11.36 -3.00
CA THR A 91 6.84 -10.32 -2.06
C THR A 91 5.94 -9.12 -2.24
N VAL A 92 5.26 -8.73 -1.18
CA VAL A 92 4.25 -7.66 -1.14
C VAL A 92 4.80 -6.49 -0.35
N VAL A 93 4.73 -5.28 -0.92
CA VAL A 93 5.05 -4.02 -0.25
C VAL A 93 3.83 -3.13 -0.30
N MET A 94 3.27 -2.74 0.83
CA MET A 94 2.14 -1.82 0.86
C MET A 94 2.59 -0.41 0.48
N VAL A 95 2.00 0.15 -0.58
CA VAL A 95 2.34 1.50 -1.09
C VAL A 95 1.23 2.53 -0.85
N LYS A 96 -0.02 2.07 -0.66
CA LYS A 96 -1.16 2.93 -0.34
C LYS A 96 -2.20 2.17 0.49
N GLY A 97 -2.87 2.86 1.40
CA GLY A 97 -3.94 2.28 2.20
C GLY A 97 -3.45 1.46 3.39
N ARG A 98 -4.33 0.59 3.89
CA ARG A 98 -4.09 -0.30 5.03
C ARG A 98 -5.12 -1.42 5.05
N GLY A 99 -4.79 -2.49 5.75
CA GLY A 99 -5.69 -3.61 5.91
C GLY A 99 -5.05 -4.70 6.74
N TYR A 100 -5.50 -5.92 6.54
CA TYR A 100 -4.82 -7.07 7.09
C TYR A 100 -4.74 -8.21 6.08
N LEU A 101 -3.65 -8.91 6.14
CA LEU A 101 -3.42 -10.16 5.41
C LEU A 101 -3.73 -11.33 6.34
N MET A 102 -4.55 -12.25 5.87
CA MET A 102 -4.58 -13.59 6.45
C MET A 102 -3.54 -14.42 5.70
N LEU A 103 -2.56 -14.95 6.42
CA LEU A 103 -1.54 -15.84 5.90
C LEU A 103 -1.61 -17.14 6.68
N ASP A 104 -2.08 -18.21 6.07
CA ASP A 104 -2.53 -19.43 6.71
C ASP A 104 -3.54 -19.09 7.84
N ASN A 105 -3.20 -19.37 9.09
CA ASN A 105 -4.06 -19.09 10.24
C ASN A 105 -3.64 -17.82 11.01
N ARG A 106 -2.81 -16.96 10.42
CA ARG A 106 -2.29 -15.76 11.07
C ARG A 106 -2.84 -14.51 10.42
N ARG A 107 -3.36 -13.61 11.25
CA ARG A 107 -3.67 -12.25 10.85
C ARG A 107 -2.44 -11.36 11.01
N ILE A 108 -2.12 -10.59 9.96
CA ILE A 108 -1.02 -9.64 9.92
C ILE A 108 -1.62 -8.30 9.50
N ASP A 109 -1.66 -7.33 10.41
CA ASP A 109 -2.11 -5.97 10.08
C ASP A 109 -1.01 -5.29 9.26
N LEU A 110 -1.41 -4.63 8.15
CA LEU A 110 -0.52 -4.03 7.18
C LEU A 110 -0.86 -2.56 6.94
N SER A 111 0.18 -1.76 6.87
CA SER A 111 0.18 -0.34 6.57
C SER A 111 1.20 -0.02 5.48
N VAL A 112 1.19 1.20 4.97
CA VAL A 112 2.21 1.67 3.99
C VAL A 112 3.62 1.45 4.52
N ARG A 113 4.50 0.87 3.69
CA ARG A 113 5.89 0.46 3.91
C ARG A 113 6.07 -0.91 4.55
N ASP A 114 4.99 -1.59 4.97
CA ASP A 114 5.12 -2.97 5.44
C ASP A 114 5.42 -3.91 4.28
N ILE A 115 6.25 -4.90 4.57
CA ILE A 115 6.73 -5.89 3.61
C ILE A 115 6.34 -7.28 4.11
N VAL A 116 5.74 -8.09 3.24
CA VAL A 116 5.40 -9.47 3.53
C VAL A 116 5.94 -10.38 2.43
N TYR A 117 6.55 -11.48 2.82
CA TYR A 117 6.87 -12.59 1.92
C TYR A 117 5.80 -13.67 2.07
N ILE A 118 5.22 -14.08 0.96
CA ILE A 118 4.19 -15.12 0.85
C ILE A 118 4.79 -16.28 0.04
N PRO A 119 5.12 -17.40 0.68
CA PRO A 119 5.64 -18.55 -0.05
C PRO A 119 4.56 -19.20 -0.90
N ARG A 120 4.96 -19.83 -1.99
CA ARG A 120 4.04 -20.65 -2.80
C ARG A 120 3.35 -21.71 -1.93
N GLY A 121 2.07 -21.95 -2.21
CA GLY A 121 1.26 -22.91 -1.48
C GLY A 121 0.66 -22.39 -0.17
N ALA A 122 1.12 -21.26 0.36
CA ALA A 122 0.50 -20.66 1.53
C ALA A 122 -0.89 -20.08 1.21
N VAL A 123 -1.88 -20.42 2.02
CA VAL A 123 -3.23 -19.85 1.89
C VAL A 123 -3.22 -18.41 2.34
N HIS A 124 -3.63 -17.51 1.47
CA HIS A 124 -3.65 -16.09 1.83
C HIS A 124 -4.79 -15.32 1.17
N TYR A 125 -5.11 -14.18 1.75
CA TYR A 125 -6.02 -13.17 1.23
C TYR A 125 -5.89 -11.87 2.01
N PHE A 126 -5.97 -10.75 1.31
CA PHE A 126 -5.95 -9.42 1.92
C PHE A 126 -7.36 -8.87 2.10
N ILE A 127 -7.59 -8.14 3.19
CA ILE A 127 -8.82 -7.41 3.46
C ILE A 127 -8.46 -5.93 3.66
N ASN A 128 -8.99 -5.08 2.79
CA ASN A 128 -8.85 -3.64 2.90
C ASN A 128 -9.68 -3.09 4.07
N THR A 129 -9.10 -2.20 4.86
CA THR A 129 -9.80 -1.49 5.95
C THR A 129 -9.73 0.04 5.80
N ALA A 130 -9.17 0.51 4.67
CA ALA A 130 -9.20 1.92 4.31
C ALA A 130 -10.52 2.27 3.58
N SER A 131 -10.85 3.57 3.52
CA SER A 131 -12.01 4.08 2.76
C SER A 131 -11.80 3.99 1.24
N GLU A 132 -10.56 4.07 0.80
CA GLU A 132 -10.14 3.97 -0.58
C GLU A 132 -9.49 2.60 -0.85
N PRO A 133 -9.38 2.16 -2.11
CA PRO A 133 -8.65 0.95 -2.45
C PRO A 133 -7.21 0.97 -1.93
N SER A 134 -6.80 -0.10 -1.27
CA SER A 134 -5.40 -0.31 -0.91
C SER A 134 -4.61 -0.75 -2.12
N VAL A 135 -3.33 -0.36 -2.15
CA VAL A 135 -2.41 -0.68 -3.26
C VAL A 135 -1.14 -1.30 -2.71
N ALA A 136 -0.75 -2.40 -3.31
CA ALA A 136 0.53 -3.05 -3.04
C ALA A 136 1.39 -3.13 -4.30
N PHE A 137 2.70 -2.95 -4.14
CA PHE A 137 3.69 -3.39 -5.11
C PHE A 137 4.00 -4.84 -4.82
N VAL A 138 3.88 -5.69 -5.84
CA VAL A 138 4.04 -7.14 -5.70
C VAL A 138 5.08 -7.64 -6.69
N VAL A 139 6.03 -8.43 -6.19
CA VAL A 139 7.01 -9.16 -6.99
C VAL A 139 6.67 -10.64 -6.93
N PHE A 140 6.46 -11.28 -8.09
CA PHE A 140 6.31 -12.72 -8.19
C PHE A 140 7.55 -13.38 -8.76
N SER A 141 7.92 -14.51 -8.21
CA SER A 141 8.99 -15.38 -8.69
C SER A 141 8.50 -16.85 -8.72
N PRO A 142 8.56 -17.52 -9.90
CA PRO A 142 8.81 -16.99 -11.25
C PRO A 142 7.79 -15.94 -11.72
N PRO A 143 7.93 -15.41 -12.96
CA PRO A 143 7.01 -14.40 -13.48
C PRO A 143 5.56 -14.86 -13.52
N PHE A 144 4.65 -14.06 -12.96
CA PHE A 144 3.23 -14.37 -12.85
C PHE A 144 2.50 -14.16 -14.20
N ASP A 145 1.82 -15.20 -14.66
CA ASP A 145 1.08 -15.22 -15.92
C ASP A 145 -0.44 -14.94 -15.79
N GLY A 146 -0.88 -14.62 -14.57
CA GLY A 146 -2.29 -14.36 -14.27
C GLY A 146 -3.14 -15.63 -14.02
N LYS A 147 -2.58 -16.83 -14.08
CA LYS A 147 -3.34 -18.09 -14.04
C LYS A 147 -3.14 -18.92 -12.78
N ASP A 148 -2.17 -18.56 -11.94
CA ASP A 148 -1.79 -19.32 -10.75
C ASP A 148 -2.49 -18.86 -9.45
N MET A 149 -3.68 -18.31 -9.56
CA MET A 149 -4.53 -18.02 -8.40
C MET A 149 -5.54 -19.14 -8.23
N VAL A 150 -5.26 -20.09 -7.32
CA VAL A 150 -6.11 -21.25 -7.06
C VAL A 150 -6.98 -20.98 -5.82
N PRO A 151 -8.30 -20.85 -5.99
CA PRO A 151 -9.21 -20.63 -4.85
C PRO A 151 -9.15 -21.78 -3.84
N VAL A 152 -9.22 -21.41 -2.56
CA VAL A 152 -9.33 -22.36 -1.44
C VAL A 152 -10.67 -22.14 -0.77
N ILE A 153 -11.38 -23.23 -0.51
CA ILE A 153 -12.59 -23.18 0.32
C ILE A 153 -12.06 -22.99 1.76
N SER A 154 -12.33 -21.82 2.32
CA SER A 154 -12.03 -21.56 3.74
C SER A 154 -12.93 -22.48 4.59
N PRO A 155 -12.40 -23.16 5.59
CA PRO A 155 -13.22 -23.95 6.50
C PRO A 155 -14.18 -23.07 7.32
#